data_ecce8229d4fb5f577d8d229f93dd0a61
#
_entry.id   ecce8229d4fb5f577d8d229f93dd0a61
#
_cell.length_a   1.000
_cell.length_b   1.000
_cell.length_c   1.000
_cell.angle_alpha   90.00
_cell.angle_beta   90.00
_cell.angle_gamma   90.00
#
_symmetry.space_group_name_H-M   'P 1'
#
loop_
_entity.id
_entity.type
_entity.pdbx_description
1 polymer ?
#
loop_
_entity_poly.entity_id
_entity_poly.type
_entity_poly.pdbx_seq_one_letter_code
_entity_poly.pdbx_strand_id
1 'polypeptide(L)'
;MYSYEYPHPALTTDCVVFGFDGSGLNLLLVERGLKPYKGKWALPGGFVRIDETLEEGALRELREETGVMDIYIEQLQAFSRVDRDPRERVVTVAFLAFVRQEDYEVIAGDDAAKAQWFPVDMLPDLAFDHSEIVRVALDKLRWKITYEPLAFRLLNKEFTMTQVQTIYEAVLGQKFDRRNFHKKMTAMGYIVATGSVGRGDNEFDAKNDLICCEKFELAARAPRGSGRPAMLYTFDEAKYREQINNKSVL
;
A
#
# COMPACT_ATOMS: atom_id res chain seq x y z
N MET A 1 33.77 15.82 -10.08
CA MET A 1 32.86 16.59 -10.97
C MET A 1 32.69 15.77 -12.24
N TYR A 2 31.46 15.38 -12.57
CA TYR A 2 31.15 14.65 -13.82
C TYR A 2 30.99 15.67 -14.95
N SER A 3 31.51 15.37 -16.15
CA SER A 3 31.37 16.19 -17.35
C SER A 3 30.70 15.36 -18.43
N TYR A 4 29.67 15.92 -19.06
CA TYR A 4 28.86 15.25 -20.06
C TYR A 4 28.89 16.06 -21.37
N GLU A 5 28.85 15.36 -22.51
CA GLU A 5 28.79 15.99 -23.84
C GLU A 5 27.43 16.67 -24.08
N TYR A 6 26.35 16.09 -23.56
CA TYR A 6 24.98 16.61 -23.69
C TYR A 6 24.38 16.94 -22.33
N PRO A 7 23.48 17.92 -22.24
CA PRO A 7 22.71 18.18 -21.00
C PRO A 7 21.95 16.96 -20.53
N HIS A 8 22.04 16.66 -19.24
CA HIS A 8 21.32 15.58 -18.61
C HIS A 8 20.23 16.12 -17.67
N PRO A 9 19.02 15.55 -17.65
CA PRO A 9 18.07 15.81 -16.56
C PRO A 9 18.60 15.19 -15.29
N ALA A 10 18.29 15.80 -14.15
CA ALA A 10 18.44 15.13 -12.87
C ALA A 10 17.39 14.01 -12.75
N LEU A 11 17.78 12.92 -12.13
CA LEU A 11 16.90 11.76 -11.93
C LEU A 11 16.50 11.64 -10.46
N THR A 12 15.21 11.52 -10.21
CA THR A 12 14.63 11.32 -8.87
C THR A 12 13.74 10.09 -8.83
N THR A 13 13.43 9.62 -7.63
CA THR A 13 12.40 8.63 -7.37
C THR A 13 11.39 9.18 -6.38
N ASP A 14 10.12 8.83 -6.55
CA ASP A 14 9.02 9.15 -5.63
C ASP A 14 8.27 7.87 -5.25
N CYS A 15 8.03 7.63 -3.95
CA CYS A 15 7.34 6.46 -3.46
C CYS A 15 5.88 6.76 -3.10
N VAL A 16 4.94 6.13 -3.78
CA VAL A 16 3.52 6.17 -3.42
C VAL A 16 3.21 4.95 -2.57
N VAL A 17 3.22 5.13 -1.25
CA VAL A 17 2.95 4.06 -0.30
C VAL A 17 1.54 4.19 0.22
N PHE A 18 0.65 3.29 -0.26
CA PHE A 18 -0.70 3.17 0.27
C PHE A 18 -0.72 2.21 1.45
N GLY A 19 -1.27 2.65 2.58
CA GLY A 19 -1.48 1.86 3.78
C GLY A 19 -2.96 1.59 4.02
N PHE A 20 -3.29 0.34 4.37
CA PHE A 20 -4.62 -0.03 4.84
C PHE A 20 -4.58 -0.18 6.37
N ASP A 21 -5.45 0.56 7.09
CA ASP A 21 -5.52 0.60 8.55
C ASP A 21 -6.62 -0.29 9.16
N GLY A 22 -7.19 -1.19 8.34
CA GLY A 22 -8.34 -2.03 8.74
C GLY A 22 -9.71 -1.42 8.43
N SER A 23 -9.77 -0.13 8.10
CA SER A 23 -11.02 0.60 7.81
C SER A 23 -10.97 1.42 6.52
N GLY A 24 -9.83 2.03 6.21
CA GLY A 24 -9.64 2.95 5.10
C GLY A 24 -8.29 2.82 4.42
N LEU A 25 -8.16 3.53 3.31
CA LEU A 25 -6.93 3.66 2.55
C LEU A 25 -6.25 4.99 2.89
N ASN A 26 -4.99 4.91 3.31
CA ASN A 26 -4.16 6.06 3.64
C ASN A 26 -2.96 6.14 2.71
N LEU A 27 -2.40 7.33 2.55
CA LEU A 27 -1.18 7.63 1.81
C LEU A 27 -0.12 8.15 2.76
N LEU A 28 1.10 7.61 2.67
CA LEU A 28 2.25 8.10 3.42
C LEU A 28 2.81 9.35 2.75
N LEU A 29 2.93 10.42 3.51
CA LEU A 29 3.50 11.69 3.06
C LEU A 29 4.55 12.19 4.05
N VAL A 30 5.47 13.03 3.53
CA VAL A 30 6.49 13.73 4.29
C VAL A 30 6.30 15.24 4.19
N GLU A 31 6.53 15.99 5.27
CA GLU A 31 6.54 17.46 5.26
C GLU A 31 7.93 17.93 4.84
N ARG A 32 8.01 18.73 3.79
CA ARG A 32 9.29 19.22 3.24
C ARG A 32 9.97 20.20 4.19
N GLY A 33 11.18 19.89 4.61
CA GLY A 33 12.02 20.78 5.44
C GLY A 33 12.68 21.91 4.65
N LEU A 34 12.90 21.74 3.33
CA LEU A 34 13.72 22.61 2.47
C LEU A 34 12.93 23.24 1.31
N LYS A 35 13.45 24.37 0.78
CA LYS A 35 12.94 24.96 -0.47
C LYS A 35 13.33 24.10 -1.68
N PRO A 36 12.53 24.07 -2.76
CA PRO A 36 11.19 24.70 -2.89
C PRO A 36 10.12 23.97 -2.09
N TYR A 37 8.98 24.61 -1.89
CA TYR A 37 7.79 24.06 -1.22
C TYR A 37 8.00 23.69 0.27
N LYS A 38 8.91 24.37 1.00
CA LYS A 38 9.09 24.18 2.45
C LYS A 38 7.75 24.26 3.20
N GLY A 39 7.48 23.26 4.07
CA GLY A 39 6.24 23.14 4.84
C GLY A 39 5.05 22.54 4.07
N LYS A 40 5.20 22.21 2.78
CA LYS A 40 4.21 21.45 2.04
C LYS A 40 4.47 19.96 2.15
N TRP A 41 3.40 19.18 2.00
CA TRP A 41 3.45 17.72 1.98
C TRP A 41 3.90 17.22 0.61
N ALA A 42 4.65 16.13 0.60
CA ALA A 42 5.19 15.50 -0.61
C ALA A 42 5.18 13.98 -0.46
N LEU A 43 5.33 13.28 -1.57
CA LEU A 43 5.68 11.86 -1.55
C LEU A 43 7.11 11.71 -1.01
N PRO A 44 7.42 10.66 -0.24
CA PRO A 44 8.79 10.30 0.08
C PRO A 44 9.59 10.07 -1.19
N GLY A 45 10.81 10.63 -1.25
CA GLY A 45 11.66 10.48 -2.43
C GLY A 45 12.69 11.58 -2.59
N GLY A 46 13.65 11.35 -3.49
CA GLY A 46 14.76 12.26 -3.71
C GLY A 46 15.61 11.92 -4.91
N PHE A 47 16.79 12.50 -4.97
CA PHE A 47 17.71 12.32 -6.08
C PHE A 47 18.40 10.96 -6.03
N VAL A 48 18.44 10.29 -7.19
CA VAL A 48 19.13 9.02 -7.36
C VAL A 48 20.64 9.29 -7.42
N ARG A 49 21.43 8.56 -6.62
CA ARG A 49 22.89 8.63 -6.60
C ARG A 49 23.45 7.93 -7.83
N ILE A 50 24.69 8.27 -8.18
CA ILE A 50 25.33 7.75 -9.40
C ILE A 50 25.66 6.25 -9.32
N ASP A 51 25.73 5.71 -8.12
CA ASP A 51 26.15 4.35 -7.79
C ASP A 51 25.00 3.47 -7.26
N GLU A 52 23.73 3.91 -7.44
CA GLU A 52 22.56 3.15 -7.05
C GLU A 52 21.55 2.98 -8.21
N THR A 53 20.78 1.92 -8.17
CA THR A 53 19.64 1.72 -9.07
C THR A 53 18.45 2.59 -8.63
N LEU A 54 17.42 2.70 -9.49
CA LEU A 54 16.19 3.44 -9.14
C LEU A 54 15.49 2.84 -7.92
N GLU A 55 15.43 1.52 -7.84
CA GLU A 55 14.83 0.78 -6.73
C GLU A 55 15.60 1.00 -5.43
N GLU A 56 16.93 0.94 -5.48
CA GLU A 56 17.79 1.21 -4.31
C GLU A 56 17.62 2.64 -3.82
N GLY A 57 17.61 3.62 -4.75
CA GLY A 57 17.37 5.03 -4.43
C GLY A 57 16.00 5.25 -3.79
N ALA A 58 14.96 4.66 -4.36
CA ALA A 58 13.59 4.76 -3.83
C ALA A 58 13.48 4.19 -2.41
N LEU A 59 14.05 3.00 -2.16
CA LEU A 59 14.02 2.36 -0.85
C LEU A 59 14.90 3.11 0.18
N ARG A 60 16.04 3.66 -0.25
CA ARG A 60 16.90 4.48 0.61
C ARG A 60 16.19 5.76 1.05
N GLU A 61 15.63 6.54 0.12
CA GLU A 61 14.89 7.76 0.43
C GLU A 61 13.68 7.47 1.33
N LEU A 62 12.91 6.43 1.02
CA LEU A 62 11.78 6.02 1.84
C LEU A 62 12.20 5.72 3.28
N ARG A 63 13.30 4.97 3.46
CA ARG A 63 13.85 4.68 4.78
C ARG A 63 14.37 5.93 5.48
N GLU A 64 15.13 6.78 4.77
CA GLU A 64 15.75 7.99 5.35
C GLU A 64 14.69 9.01 5.78
N GLU A 65 13.59 9.16 5.04
CA GLU A 65 12.55 10.14 5.32
C GLU A 65 11.41 9.64 6.22
N THR A 66 11.15 8.33 6.28
CA THR A 66 9.96 7.79 6.95
C THR A 66 10.24 6.65 7.93
N GLY A 67 11.46 6.12 7.97
CA GLY A 67 11.79 4.93 8.74
C GLY A 67 11.25 3.61 8.17
N VAL A 68 10.46 3.62 7.11
CA VAL A 68 9.88 2.43 6.49
C VAL A 68 10.95 1.60 5.79
N MET A 69 11.05 0.30 6.14
CA MET A 69 12.01 -0.67 5.60
C MET A 69 11.29 -1.95 5.19
N ASP A 70 12.01 -2.83 4.48
CA ASP A 70 11.57 -4.17 4.10
C ASP A 70 10.23 -4.22 3.36
N ILE A 71 10.00 -3.22 2.52
CA ILE A 71 8.78 -3.06 1.73
C ILE A 71 9.02 -3.45 0.26
N TYR A 72 8.06 -4.16 -0.32
CA TYR A 72 8.05 -4.42 -1.75
C TYR A 72 7.49 -3.20 -2.49
N ILE A 73 8.27 -2.67 -3.42
CA ILE A 73 7.89 -1.59 -4.33
C ILE A 73 7.81 -2.10 -5.76
N GLU A 74 6.91 -1.53 -6.55
CA GLU A 74 6.75 -1.83 -7.98
C GLU A 74 6.82 -0.53 -8.76
N GLN A 75 7.62 -0.50 -9.82
CA GLN A 75 7.71 0.67 -10.68
C GLN A 75 6.32 1.01 -11.27
N LEU A 76 5.92 2.26 -11.10
CA LEU A 76 4.67 2.79 -11.66
C LEU A 76 4.90 3.28 -13.08
N GLN A 77 5.52 4.44 -13.22
CA GLN A 77 5.97 5.05 -14.49
C GLN A 77 6.89 6.23 -14.24
N ALA A 78 7.49 6.76 -15.31
CA ALA A 78 8.24 8.01 -15.28
C ALA A 78 7.31 9.22 -15.47
N PHE A 79 7.60 10.32 -14.74
CA PHE A 79 6.96 11.62 -14.90
C PHE A 79 8.03 12.62 -15.33
N SER A 80 7.82 13.25 -16.49
CA SER A 80 8.85 14.03 -17.16
C SER A 80 8.37 15.38 -17.69
N ARG A 81 7.30 15.95 -17.11
CA ARG A 81 6.86 17.29 -17.47
C ARG A 81 8.03 18.29 -17.30
N VAL A 82 8.23 19.19 -18.27
CA VAL A 82 9.43 20.04 -18.31
C VAL A 82 9.54 20.96 -17.10
N ASP A 83 8.40 21.42 -16.60
CA ASP A 83 8.25 22.39 -15.51
C ASP A 83 7.87 21.74 -14.17
N ARG A 84 8.04 20.40 -14.03
CA ARG A 84 7.64 19.70 -12.82
C ARG A 84 8.42 20.12 -11.57
N ASP A 85 9.67 20.53 -11.74
CA ASP A 85 10.52 21.05 -10.68
C ASP A 85 11.06 22.44 -11.08
N PRO A 86 10.86 23.48 -10.23
CA PRO A 86 11.31 24.84 -10.55
C PRO A 86 12.83 25.03 -10.46
N ARG A 87 13.59 24.07 -9.94
CA ARG A 87 15.04 24.17 -9.76
C ARG A 87 15.80 23.89 -11.05
N GLU A 88 15.42 22.82 -11.73
CA GLU A 88 16.11 22.33 -12.92
C GLU A 88 15.26 21.30 -13.70
N ARG A 89 15.79 20.81 -14.80
CA ARG A 89 15.17 19.72 -15.55
C ARG A 89 15.27 18.41 -14.75
N VAL A 90 14.15 17.93 -14.22
CA VAL A 90 14.04 16.70 -13.43
C VAL A 90 13.11 15.71 -14.12
N VAL A 91 13.48 14.43 -14.09
CA VAL A 91 12.63 13.30 -14.42
C VAL A 91 12.54 12.42 -13.17
N THR A 92 11.33 12.09 -12.73
CA THR A 92 11.16 11.12 -11.64
C THR A 92 10.62 9.81 -12.17
N VAL A 93 11.04 8.71 -11.53
CA VAL A 93 10.40 7.41 -11.66
C VAL A 93 9.64 7.13 -10.37
N ALA A 94 8.32 7.03 -10.48
CA ALA A 94 7.48 6.75 -9.32
C ALA A 94 7.38 5.25 -9.08
N PHE A 95 7.33 4.88 -7.80
CA PHE A 95 7.14 3.51 -7.32
C PHE A 95 5.85 3.42 -6.50
N LEU A 96 5.20 2.26 -6.54
CA LEU A 96 3.96 1.96 -5.85
C LEU A 96 4.19 0.85 -4.82
N ALA A 97 3.70 1.06 -3.61
CA ALA A 97 3.56 0.02 -2.59
C ALA A 97 2.13 0.02 -2.02
N PHE A 98 1.68 -1.16 -1.56
CA PHE A 98 0.41 -1.31 -0.87
C PHE A 98 0.59 -2.26 0.32
N VAL A 99 0.40 -1.74 1.53
CA VAL A 99 0.80 -2.40 2.78
C VAL A 99 -0.31 -2.33 3.85
N ARG A 100 -0.22 -3.17 4.86
CA ARG A 100 -0.94 -2.95 6.12
C ARG A 100 -0.21 -1.85 6.87
N GLN A 101 -0.92 -0.80 7.22
CA GLN A 101 -0.32 0.36 7.87
C GLN A 101 0.29 0.02 9.23
N GLU A 102 -0.29 -0.93 9.96
CA GLU A 102 0.15 -1.35 11.29
C GLU A 102 1.51 -2.07 11.31
N ASP A 103 1.95 -2.62 10.16
CA ASP A 103 3.23 -3.31 10.06
C ASP A 103 4.42 -2.33 10.02
N TYR A 104 4.14 -1.01 9.88
CA TYR A 104 5.17 0.01 9.68
C TYR A 104 5.02 1.16 10.67
N GLU A 105 6.01 1.31 11.56
CA GLU A 105 6.15 2.51 12.38
C GLU A 105 6.77 3.63 11.54
N VAL A 106 6.08 4.76 11.45
CA VAL A 106 6.53 5.91 10.66
C VAL A 106 7.22 6.91 11.58
N ILE A 107 8.50 7.14 11.31
CA ILE A 107 9.35 8.08 12.06
C ILE A 107 9.98 9.04 11.05
N ALA A 108 9.75 10.35 11.22
CA ALA A 108 10.38 11.37 10.38
C ALA A 108 11.91 11.32 10.52
N GLY A 109 12.61 11.28 9.40
CA GLY A 109 14.07 11.35 9.36
C GLY A 109 14.61 12.79 9.35
N ASP A 110 15.92 12.94 9.19
CA ASP A 110 16.64 14.21 9.39
C ASP A 110 16.23 15.32 8.40
N ASP A 111 15.87 14.99 7.16
CA ASP A 111 15.50 15.94 6.09
C ASP A 111 13.98 16.16 5.98
N ALA A 112 13.16 15.30 6.59
CA ALA A 112 11.72 15.46 6.68
C ALA A 112 11.31 16.09 8.02
N ALA A 113 10.57 17.20 7.98
CA ALA A 113 10.08 17.82 9.21
C ALA A 113 9.07 16.91 9.93
N LYS A 114 8.29 16.12 9.18
CA LYS A 114 7.33 15.11 9.66
C LYS A 114 7.09 14.06 8.59
N ALA A 115 6.75 12.85 9.02
CA ALA A 115 6.20 11.79 8.17
C ALA A 115 4.87 11.32 8.77
N GLN A 116 3.83 11.17 7.95
CA GLN A 116 2.47 10.89 8.44
C GLN A 116 1.60 10.22 7.38
N TRP A 117 0.68 9.37 7.84
CA TRP A 117 -0.40 8.80 7.03
C TRP A 117 -1.57 9.78 6.91
N PHE A 118 -2.10 9.94 5.69
CA PHE A 118 -3.28 10.75 5.40
C PHE A 118 -4.35 9.90 4.70
N PRO A 119 -5.63 10.02 5.11
CA PRO A 119 -6.72 9.41 4.35
C PRO A 119 -6.69 9.88 2.89
N VAL A 120 -6.82 8.96 1.96
CA VAL A 120 -6.69 9.24 0.52
C VAL A 120 -7.75 10.23 0.00
N ASP A 121 -8.91 10.28 0.65
CA ASP A 121 -10.01 11.21 0.36
C ASP A 121 -9.85 12.59 1.01
N MET A 122 -8.84 12.79 1.87
CA MET A 122 -8.58 14.02 2.62
C MET A 122 -7.11 14.47 2.52
N LEU A 123 -6.51 14.30 1.34
CA LEU A 123 -5.11 14.68 1.12
C LEU A 123 -4.93 16.21 1.17
N PRO A 124 -3.84 16.70 1.78
CA PRO A 124 -3.46 18.10 1.71
C PRO A 124 -2.98 18.48 0.30
N ASP A 125 -2.77 19.79 0.08
CA ASP A 125 -2.07 20.27 -1.13
C ASP A 125 -0.65 19.72 -1.17
N LEU A 126 -0.31 18.98 -2.22
CA LEU A 126 0.99 18.38 -2.40
C LEU A 126 1.97 19.31 -3.14
N ALA A 127 3.26 19.16 -2.84
CA ALA A 127 4.33 19.82 -3.55
C ALA A 127 4.48 19.27 -4.97
N PHE A 128 5.10 20.03 -5.87
CA PHE A 128 5.41 19.65 -7.25
C PHE A 128 4.16 19.16 -8.02
N ASP A 129 4.33 18.10 -8.78
CA ASP A 129 3.28 17.39 -9.51
C ASP A 129 2.83 16.10 -8.78
N HIS A 130 3.10 15.99 -7.46
CA HIS A 130 2.82 14.78 -6.68
C HIS A 130 1.34 14.41 -6.67
N SER A 131 0.42 15.37 -6.75
CA SER A 131 -1.01 15.09 -6.89
C SER A 131 -1.34 14.29 -8.15
N GLU A 132 -0.62 14.55 -9.26
CA GLU A 132 -0.77 13.78 -10.50
C GLU A 132 -0.22 12.37 -10.34
N ILE A 133 0.94 12.22 -9.71
CA ILE A 133 1.55 10.91 -9.42
C ILE A 133 0.60 10.06 -8.56
N VAL A 134 0.04 10.62 -7.49
CA VAL A 134 -0.93 9.94 -6.61
C VAL A 134 -2.17 9.51 -7.38
N ARG A 135 -2.72 10.36 -8.25
CA ARG A 135 -3.88 10.02 -9.09
C ARG A 135 -3.60 8.80 -9.97
N VAL A 136 -2.46 8.79 -10.67
CA VAL A 136 -2.06 7.66 -11.52
C VAL A 136 -1.84 6.39 -10.70
N ALA A 137 -1.22 6.52 -9.53
CA ALA A 137 -0.99 5.39 -8.62
C ALA A 137 -2.31 4.80 -8.08
N LEU A 138 -3.29 5.65 -7.73
CA LEU A 138 -4.63 5.20 -7.32
C LEU A 138 -5.35 4.44 -8.44
N ASP A 139 -5.29 4.95 -9.66
CA ASP A 139 -5.90 4.30 -10.81
C ASP A 139 -5.25 2.92 -11.05
N LYS A 140 -3.92 2.82 -10.93
CA LYS A 140 -3.19 1.55 -11.01
C LYS A 140 -3.56 0.59 -9.88
N LEU A 141 -3.66 1.08 -8.63
CA LEU A 141 -4.05 0.28 -7.47
C LEU A 141 -5.48 -0.29 -7.65
N ARG A 142 -6.42 0.55 -8.10
CA ARG A 142 -7.81 0.14 -8.38
C ARG A 142 -7.88 -0.92 -9.47
N TRP A 143 -7.07 -0.77 -10.51
CA TRP A 143 -6.94 -1.79 -11.54
C TRP A 143 -6.39 -3.10 -10.96
N LYS A 144 -5.27 -3.02 -10.22
CA LYS A 144 -4.62 -4.21 -9.63
C LYS A 144 -5.56 -4.97 -8.68
N ILE A 145 -6.26 -4.31 -7.78
CA ILE A 145 -7.15 -5.01 -6.84
C ILE A 145 -8.32 -5.70 -7.53
N THR A 146 -8.70 -5.21 -8.72
CA THR A 146 -9.79 -5.81 -9.50
C THR A 146 -9.35 -7.08 -10.23
N TYR A 147 -8.10 -7.14 -10.71
CA TYR A 147 -7.60 -8.22 -11.59
C TYR A 147 -6.54 -9.11 -10.94
N GLU A 148 -5.94 -8.68 -9.85
CA GLU A 148 -4.93 -9.41 -9.10
C GLU A 148 -5.42 -9.70 -7.67
N PRO A 149 -4.93 -10.76 -6.99
CA PRO A 149 -5.33 -11.12 -5.64
C PRO A 149 -4.66 -10.23 -4.57
N LEU A 150 -4.52 -8.93 -4.86
CA LEU A 150 -3.77 -7.98 -4.07
C LEU A 150 -4.31 -7.85 -2.64
N ALA A 151 -5.65 -7.88 -2.48
CA ALA A 151 -6.30 -7.78 -1.19
C ALA A 151 -5.84 -8.86 -0.18
N PHE A 152 -5.53 -10.07 -0.67
CA PHE A 152 -5.14 -11.19 0.21
C PHE A 152 -3.73 -11.02 0.79
N ARG A 153 -2.87 -10.15 0.22
CA ARG A 153 -1.56 -9.82 0.79
C ARG A 153 -1.66 -8.99 2.09
N LEU A 154 -2.81 -8.33 2.30
CA LEU A 154 -3.06 -7.52 3.50
C LEU A 154 -3.79 -8.31 4.59
N LEU A 155 -4.19 -9.54 4.32
CA LEU A 155 -4.96 -10.38 5.22
C LEU A 155 -4.07 -11.43 5.88
N ASN A 156 -4.48 -11.84 7.07
CA ASN A 156 -3.88 -13.01 7.69
C ASN A 156 -4.20 -14.28 6.89
N LYS A 157 -3.52 -15.39 7.18
CA LYS A 157 -3.73 -16.68 6.52
C LYS A 157 -5.19 -17.11 6.54
N GLU A 158 -5.88 -16.85 7.66
CA GLU A 158 -7.34 -17.01 7.79
C GLU A 158 -7.99 -15.65 7.95
N PHE A 159 -9.05 -15.42 7.21
CA PHE A 159 -9.77 -14.14 7.16
C PHE A 159 -11.27 -14.33 7.02
N THR A 160 -12.02 -13.29 7.31
CA THR A 160 -13.46 -13.21 7.06
C THR A 160 -13.75 -12.53 5.72
N MET A 161 -14.88 -12.86 5.10
CA MET A 161 -15.30 -12.19 3.87
C MET A 161 -15.59 -10.68 4.10
N THR A 162 -15.91 -10.29 5.32
CA THR A 162 -16.07 -8.88 5.67
C THR A 162 -14.76 -8.11 5.58
N GLN A 163 -13.64 -8.70 6.03
CA GLN A 163 -12.31 -8.09 5.89
C GLN A 163 -11.94 -7.90 4.42
N VAL A 164 -12.16 -8.92 3.59
CA VAL A 164 -11.95 -8.81 2.13
C VAL A 164 -12.77 -7.65 1.56
N GLN A 165 -14.07 -7.60 1.87
CA GLN A 165 -14.97 -6.56 1.38
C GLN A 165 -14.50 -5.16 1.80
N THR A 166 -14.05 -4.98 3.05
CA THR A 166 -13.57 -3.69 3.56
C THR A 166 -12.38 -3.19 2.76
N ILE A 167 -11.41 -4.08 2.40
CA ILE A 167 -10.26 -3.70 1.58
C ILE A 167 -10.71 -3.26 0.18
N TYR A 168 -11.60 -4.03 -0.47
CA TYR A 168 -12.11 -3.65 -1.79
C TYR A 168 -12.87 -2.32 -1.76
N GLU A 169 -13.70 -2.10 -0.73
CA GLU A 169 -14.45 -0.85 -0.55
C GLU A 169 -13.50 0.34 -0.33
N ALA A 170 -12.45 0.18 0.49
CA ALA A 170 -11.47 1.22 0.76
C ALA A 170 -10.70 1.63 -0.51
N VAL A 171 -10.23 0.65 -1.29
CA VAL A 171 -9.45 0.93 -2.51
C VAL A 171 -10.31 1.47 -3.64
N LEU A 172 -11.51 0.90 -3.85
CA LEU A 172 -12.38 1.29 -4.97
C LEU A 172 -13.23 2.53 -4.66
N GLY A 173 -13.29 2.95 -3.38
CA GLY A 173 -14.05 4.11 -2.95
C GLY A 173 -15.57 3.94 -3.10
N GLN A 174 -16.08 2.69 -3.07
CA GLN A 174 -17.50 2.41 -3.24
C GLN A 174 -17.95 1.28 -2.30
N LYS A 175 -19.23 1.30 -1.92
CA LYS A 175 -19.83 0.25 -1.09
C LYS A 175 -20.40 -0.88 -1.94
N PHE A 176 -20.28 -2.11 -1.43
CA PHE A 176 -20.82 -3.30 -2.07
C PHE A 176 -21.93 -3.93 -1.25
N ASP A 177 -22.94 -4.47 -1.93
CA ASP A 177 -23.90 -5.36 -1.29
C ASP A 177 -23.20 -6.63 -0.80
N ARG A 178 -23.31 -6.91 0.49
CA ARG A 178 -22.61 -8.00 1.18
C ARG A 178 -22.87 -9.37 0.55
N ARG A 179 -24.12 -9.65 0.18
CA ARG A 179 -24.51 -10.96 -0.39
C ARG A 179 -23.92 -11.14 -1.79
N ASN A 180 -24.02 -10.11 -2.62
CA ASN A 180 -23.50 -10.15 -3.99
C ASN A 180 -21.97 -10.20 -4.01
N PHE A 181 -21.32 -9.44 -3.11
CA PHE A 181 -19.86 -9.47 -2.96
C PHE A 181 -19.40 -10.88 -2.58
N HIS A 182 -19.96 -11.45 -1.51
CA HIS A 182 -19.66 -12.80 -1.05
C HIS A 182 -19.84 -13.84 -2.18
N LYS A 183 -20.98 -13.79 -2.89
CA LYS A 183 -21.26 -14.69 -4.01
C LYS A 183 -20.21 -14.60 -5.11
N LYS A 184 -19.79 -13.39 -5.49
CA LYS A 184 -18.75 -13.16 -6.50
C LYS A 184 -17.39 -13.70 -6.04
N MET A 185 -16.99 -13.39 -4.82
CA MET A 185 -15.68 -13.81 -4.29
C MET A 185 -15.58 -15.34 -4.15
N THR A 186 -16.62 -16.00 -3.66
CA THR A 186 -16.63 -17.47 -3.57
C THR A 186 -16.68 -18.15 -4.95
N ALA A 187 -17.34 -17.53 -5.92
CA ALA A 187 -17.39 -18.06 -7.31
C ALA A 187 -16.04 -18.03 -8.02
N MET A 188 -15.05 -17.28 -7.52
CA MET A 188 -13.68 -17.26 -8.07
C MET A 188 -12.93 -18.58 -7.85
N GLY A 189 -13.34 -19.42 -6.87
CA GLY A 189 -12.87 -20.78 -6.66
C GLY A 189 -11.54 -20.91 -5.92
N TYR A 190 -10.78 -19.82 -5.71
CA TYR A 190 -9.51 -19.81 -4.97
C TYR A 190 -9.65 -19.26 -3.52
N ILE A 191 -10.89 -19.04 -3.07
CA ILE A 191 -11.20 -18.72 -1.67
C ILE A 191 -11.89 -19.95 -1.07
N VAL A 192 -11.24 -20.57 -0.11
CA VAL A 192 -11.67 -21.84 0.49
C VAL A 192 -12.11 -21.61 1.93
N ALA A 193 -13.29 -22.12 2.29
CA ALA A 193 -13.76 -22.07 3.69
C ALA A 193 -12.93 -23.05 4.55
N THR A 194 -12.40 -22.60 5.69
CA THR A 194 -11.60 -23.40 6.61
C THR A 194 -12.35 -23.78 7.89
N GLY A 195 -13.34 -22.99 8.29
CA GLY A 195 -14.09 -23.23 9.51
C GLY A 195 -14.95 -22.05 9.93
N SER A 196 -15.37 -22.04 11.19
CA SER A 196 -16.03 -20.90 11.82
C SER A 196 -15.34 -20.56 13.12
N VAL A 197 -15.27 -19.28 13.48
CA VAL A 197 -14.75 -18.86 14.79
C VAL A 197 -15.64 -19.48 15.88
N GLY A 198 -15.10 -20.46 16.63
CA GLY A 198 -15.79 -21.15 17.71
C GLY A 198 -16.15 -20.19 18.84
N ARG A 199 -17.26 -20.46 19.54
CA ARG A 199 -17.54 -19.85 20.84
C ARG A 199 -16.69 -20.56 21.88
N GLY A 200 -15.56 -19.95 22.25
CA GLY A 200 -14.77 -20.35 23.41
C GLY A 200 -13.85 -21.53 23.15
N ASP A 201 -12.67 -21.27 22.68
CA ASP A 201 -11.48 -22.01 23.07
C ASP A 201 -10.35 -20.98 23.04
N ASN A 202 -10.11 -20.38 24.22
CA ASN A 202 -8.90 -19.60 24.51
C ASN A 202 -7.79 -20.59 24.85
N GLU A 203 -7.34 -21.38 23.89
CA GLU A 203 -6.04 -22.03 23.91
C GLU A 203 -5.31 -21.71 22.63
N PHE A 204 -4.77 -20.50 22.59
CA PHE A 204 -3.67 -20.17 21.69
C PHE A 204 -2.40 -20.76 22.29
N ASP A 205 -1.82 -21.70 21.58
CA ASP A 205 -0.50 -22.25 21.87
C ASP A 205 0.57 -21.17 21.69
N ALA A 206 0.83 -20.45 22.80
CA ALA A 206 1.71 -19.29 22.88
C ALA A 206 3.18 -19.72 22.91
N LYS A 207 3.69 -20.32 21.82
CA LYS A 207 5.12 -20.66 21.77
C LYS A 207 5.89 -20.30 20.50
N ASN A 208 5.30 -19.70 19.46
CA ASN A 208 6.11 -19.38 18.27
C ASN A 208 5.82 -18.07 17.51
N ASP A 209 4.98 -17.13 18.01
CA ASP A 209 4.81 -15.82 17.37
C ASP A 209 4.61 -14.71 18.40
N LEU A 210 5.65 -14.46 19.17
CA LEU A 210 5.77 -13.28 20.02
C LEU A 210 6.28 -12.13 19.13
N ILE A 211 5.39 -11.29 18.59
CA ILE A 211 5.62 -9.83 18.39
C ILE A 211 4.38 -9.09 17.81
N CYS A 212 3.30 -9.73 17.30
CA CYS A 212 2.28 -9.00 16.52
C CYS A 212 0.82 -9.05 17.02
N CYS A 213 0.49 -9.54 18.24
CA CYS A 213 -0.91 -9.84 18.60
C CYS A 213 -1.65 -8.86 19.53
N GLU A 214 -1.01 -7.89 20.16
CA GLU A 214 -1.69 -7.10 21.21
C GLU A 214 -2.60 -5.96 20.71
N LYS A 215 -2.47 -5.48 19.46
CA LYS A 215 -3.29 -4.35 18.94
C LYS A 215 -4.52 -4.77 18.13
N PHE A 216 -4.58 -5.99 17.64
CA PHE A 216 -5.74 -6.48 16.86
C PHE A 216 -6.97 -6.85 17.71
N GLU A 217 -6.80 -7.06 19.02
CA GLU A 217 -7.92 -7.35 19.92
C GLU A 217 -8.89 -6.17 20.11
N LEU A 218 -8.48 -4.92 19.87
CA LEU A 218 -9.37 -3.76 20.02
C LEU A 218 -10.34 -3.59 18.84
N ALA A 219 -9.97 -3.99 17.64
CA ALA A 219 -10.86 -3.94 16.46
C ALA A 219 -11.78 -5.17 16.34
N ALA A 220 -11.43 -6.27 16.99
CA ALA A 220 -12.22 -7.50 17.01
C ALA A 220 -13.30 -7.54 18.09
N ARG A 221 -13.42 -6.52 18.97
CA ARG A 221 -14.56 -6.40 19.91
C ARG A 221 -15.80 -5.93 19.17
N ALA A 222 -16.37 -6.83 18.35
CA ALA A 222 -17.74 -6.68 17.92
C ALA A 222 -18.65 -6.62 19.17
N PRO A 223 -19.69 -5.74 19.19
CA PRO A 223 -20.64 -5.70 20.28
C PRO A 223 -21.25 -7.09 20.47
N ARG A 224 -21.40 -7.52 21.71
CA ARG A 224 -22.00 -8.81 22.10
C ARG A 224 -23.44 -8.88 21.60
N GLY A 225 -23.61 -9.17 20.31
CA GLY A 225 -24.88 -9.47 19.70
C GLY A 225 -24.93 -10.96 19.36
N SER A 226 -26.09 -11.59 19.50
CA SER A 226 -26.37 -13.01 19.23
C SER A 226 -26.29 -13.35 17.74
N GLY A 227 -25.12 -13.11 17.10
CA GLY A 227 -24.86 -13.41 15.69
C GLY A 227 -24.27 -14.81 15.52
N ARG A 228 -24.53 -15.42 14.35
CA ARG A 228 -23.89 -16.67 13.93
C ARG A 228 -22.36 -16.43 13.84
N PRO A 229 -21.50 -17.37 14.29
CA PRO A 229 -20.05 -17.26 14.16
C PRO A 229 -19.63 -16.90 12.73
N ALA A 230 -18.63 -16.02 12.58
CA ALA A 230 -18.13 -15.65 11.26
C ALA A 230 -17.41 -16.86 10.63
N MET A 231 -17.71 -17.12 9.35
CA MET A 231 -17.01 -18.13 8.57
C MET A 231 -15.60 -17.62 8.23
N LEU A 232 -14.60 -18.47 8.45
CA LEU A 232 -13.21 -18.23 8.06
C LEU A 232 -12.91 -18.82 6.70
N TYR A 233 -12.03 -18.14 5.99
CA TYR A 233 -11.58 -18.48 4.65
C TYR A 233 -10.07 -18.37 4.56
N THR A 234 -9.48 -19.10 3.61
CA THR A 234 -8.07 -18.95 3.20
C THR A 234 -7.98 -18.72 1.70
N PHE A 235 -6.92 -18.07 1.28
CA PHE A 235 -6.58 -17.88 -0.14
C PHE A 235 -5.74 -19.06 -0.63
N ASP A 236 -6.23 -19.76 -1.65
CA ASP A 236 -5.54 -20.88 -2.30
C ASP A 236 -4.72 -20.36 -3.49
N GLU A 237 -3.47 -20.02 -3.23
CA GLU A 237 -2.56 -19.47 -4.24
C GLU A 237 -2.29 -20.46 -5.38
N ALA A 238 -2.27 -21.76 -5.09
CA ALA A 238 -2.03 -22.78 -6.10
C ALA A 238 -3.16 -22.81 -7.14
N LYS A 239 -4.42 -22.82 -6.67
CA LYS A 239 -5.59 -22.73 -7.55
C LYS A 239 -5.65 -21.42 -8.33
N TYR A 240 -5.28 -20.30 -7.68
CA TYR A 240 -5.22 -19.01 -8.37
C TYR A 240 -4.23 -19.04 -9.52
N ARG A 241 -3.01 -19.55 -9.29
CA ARG A 241 -1.96 -19.67 -10.33
C ARG A 241 -2.38 -20.61 -11.47
N GLU A 242 -3.01 -21.73 -11.15
CA GLU A 242 -3.54 -22.67 -12.14
C GLU A 242 -4.59 -22.00 -13.05
N GLN A 243 -5.52 -21.24 -12.46
CA GLN A 243 -6.56 -20.53 -13.23
C GLN A 243 -5.98 -19.45 -14.16
N ILE A 244 -4.92 -18.74 -13.75
CA ILE A 244 -4.26 -17.76 -14.62
C ILE A 244 -3.57 -18.45 -15.77
N ASN A 245 -2.80 -19.51 -15.49
CA ASN A 245 -2.09 -20.25 -16.54
C ASN A 245 -3.04 -20.83 -17.58
N ASN A 246 -4.19 -21.35 -17.15
CA ASN A 246 -5.23 -21.87 -18.05
C ASN A 246 -5.94 -20.78 -18.87
N LYS A 247 -5.97 -19.52 -18.40
CA LYS A 247 -6.53 -18.38 -19.16
C LYS A 247 -5.52 -17.72 -20.11
N SER A 248 -4.23 -17.93 -19.89
CA SER A 248 -3.15 -17.36 -20.71
C SER A 248 -2.82 -18.17 -21.96
N VAL A 249 -3.55 -19.26 -22.25
CA VAL A 249 -3.35 -20.15 -23.41
C VAL A 249 -4.34 -19.83 -24.55
N LEU A 250 -5.00 -18.69 -24.52
CA LEU A 250 -5.79 -18.10 -25.60
C LEU A 250 -5.17 -16.76 -25.99
#